data_a8e22cd8c3b57eca9aacd91c01732460
#
_entry.id   a8e22cd8c3b57eca9aacd91c01732460
#
_cell.length_a   1.000
_cell.length_b   1.000
_cell.length_c   1.000
_cell.angle_alpha   90.00
_cell.angle_beta   90.00
_cell.angle_gamma   90.00
#
_symmetry.space_group_name_H-M   'P 1'
#
loop_
_entity.id
_entity.type
_entity.pdbx_description
1 polymer ?
#
loop_
_entity_poly.entity_id
_entity_poly.type
_entity_poly.pdbx_seq_one_letter_code
_entity_poly.pdbx_strand_id
1 'polypeptide(L)'
;MQRIKKGDTVQVISGNEIGSRGEVDRVIKAWQLNQQKKRTGRNPNGDRVIIRGVNIRKKHQRPISQTRTQTGIIDMELPIHISNVMLVCPSCGEAVRVGFSTQEEHKKRYCKRCDEFID
;
A
#
# COMPACT_ATOMS: atom_id res chain seq x y z
N MET A 1 1.18 8.95 11.53
CA MET A 1 2.14 7.96 10.96
C MET A 1 1.34 6.80 10.38
N GLN A 2 1.66 6.38 9.17
CA GLN A 2 0.95 5.28 8.51
C GLN A 2 1.50 3.93 8.98
N ARG A 3 0.59 2.95 9.15
CA ARG A 3 0.98 1.59 9.59
C ARG A 3 1.76 0.78 8.54
N ILE A 4 1.63 1.14 7.27
CA ILE A 4 2.30 0.47 6.15
C ILE A 4 3.15 1.50 5.41
N LYS A 5 4.39 1.14 5.11
CA LYS A 5 5.35 1.99 4.42
C LYS A 5 5.95 1.26 3.23
N LYS A 6 6.57 2.03 2.33
CA LYS A 6 7.34 1.48 1.21
C LYS A 6 8.39 0.50 1.71
N GLY A 7 8.50 -0.64 1.03
CA GLY A 7 9.46 -1.70 1.38
C GLY A 7 8.93 -2.74 2.37
N ASP A 8 7.75 -2.50 2.97
CA ASP A 8 7.15 -3.47 3.89
C ASP A 8 6.60 -4.67 3.11
N THR A 9 6.65 -5.85 3.72
CA THR A 9 5.94 -7.02 3.22
C THR A 9 4.53 -7.03 3.80
N VAL A 10 3.54 -7.16 2.93
CA VAL A 10 2.13 -7.16 3.32
C VAL A 10 1.40 -8.36 2.73
N GLN A 11 0.25 -8.69 3.34
CA GLN A 11 -0.65 -9.73 2.85
C GLN A 11 -2.02 -9.14 2.57
N VAL A 12 -2.59 -9.49 1.43
CA VAL A 12 -3.96 -9.09 1.08
C VAL A 12 -4.96 -9.92 1.87
N ILE A 13 -5.88 -9.27 2.57
CA ILE A 13 -6.85 -9.91 3.44
C ILE A 13 -8.28 -9.84 2.91
N SER A 14 -8.51 -9.11 1.82
CA SER A 14 -9.84 -8.93 1.24
C SER A 14 -9.74 -8.68 -0.25
N GLY A 15 -10.75 -9.10 -1.01
CA GLY A 15 -10.81 -8.93 -2.45
C GLY A 15 -10.36 -10.16 -3.23
N ASN A 16 -10.14 -10.00 -4.54
CA ASN A 16 -9.79 -11.09 -5.43
C ASN A 16 -8.39 -11.68 -5.19
N GLU A 17 -7.53 -10.94 -4.52
CA GLU A 17 -6.13 -11.30 -4.28
C GLU A 17 -5.88 -11.83 -2.85
N ILE A 18 -6.93 -12.26 -2.14
CA ILE A 18 -6.82 -12.74 -0.76
C ILE A 18 -5.71 -13.78 -0.63
N GLY A 19 -4.86 -13.60 0.38
CA GLY A 19 -3.74 -14.50 0.68
C GLY A 19 -2.44 -14.18 -0.03
N SER A 20 -2.47 -13.31 -1.05
CA SER A 20 -1.25 -12.90 -1.75
C SER A 20 -0.39 -12.03 -0.85
N ARG A 21 0.92 -12.28 -0.87
CA ARG A 21 1.92 -11.50 -0.15
C ARG A 21 2.88 -10.84 -1.13
N GLY A 22 3.36 -9.68 -0.78
CA GLY A 22 4.34 -8.98 -1.60
C GLY A 22 4.91 -7.77 -0.89
N GLU A 23 5.93 -7.20 -1.49
CA GLU A 23 6.57 -5.98 -0.98
C GLU A 23 5.83 -4.75 -1.51
N VAL A 24 5.63 -3.78 -0.63
CA VAL A 24 5.02 -2.50 -1.00
C VAL A 24 5.99 -1.71 -1.87
N ASP A 25 5.59 -1.44 -3.11
CA ASP A 25 6.36 -0.61 -4.02
C ASP A 25 6.23 0.87 -3.65
N ARG A 26 4.99 1.30 -3.38
CA ARG A 26 4.72 2.68 -2.94
C ARG A 26 3.37 2.78 -2.25
N VAL A 27 3.22 3.83 -1.44
CA VAL A 27 1.97 4.18 -0.80
C VAL A 27 1.43 5.44 -1.47
N ILE A 28 0.20 5.39 -1.97
CA ILE A 28 -0.48 6.53 -2.57
C ILE A 28 -1.28 7.22 -1.47
N LYS A 29 -0.90 8.43 -1.14
CA LYS A 29 -1.52 9.20 -0.06
C LYS A 29 -2.88 9.73 -0.48
N ALA A 30 -3.89 9.55 0.38
CA ALA A 30 -5.20 10.14 0.20
C ALA A 30 -5.31 11.46 0.96
N TRP A 31 -6.16 12.34 0.44
CA TRP A 31 -6.39 13.66 1.00
C TRP A 31 -7.88 13.91 1.16
N GLN A 32 -8.25 14.65 2.20
CA GLN A 32 -9.58 15.20 2.33
C GLN A 32 -9.72 16.38 1.35
N LEU A 33 -10.85 16.42 0.67
CA LEU A 33 -11.15 17.46 -0.30
C LEU A 33 -12.36 18.27 0.17
N ASN A 34 -12.32 19.61 0.00
CA ASN A 34 -13.47 20.45 0.22
C ASN A 34 -14.40 20.44 -1.02
N GLN A 35 -15.51 21.21 -0.97
CA GLN A 35 -16.45 21.29 -2.09
C GLN A 35 -15.81 21.83 -3.38
N GLN A 36 -14.73 22.57 -3.27
CA GLN A 36 -13.96 23.11 -4.39
C GLN A 36 -12.84 22.18 -4.84
N LYS A 37 -12.81 20.95 -4.31
CA LYS A 37 -11.79 19.91 -4.60
C LYS A 37 -10.37 20.33 -4.20
N LYS A 38 -10.24 21.24 -3.23
CA LYS A 38 -8.94 21.61 -2.67
C LYS A 38 -8.60 20.71 -1.47
N ARG A 39 -7.33 20.39 -1.33
CA ARG A 39 -6.85 19.56 -0.22
C ARG A 39 -6.96 20.32 1.09
N THR A 40 -7.69 19.76 2.04
CA THR A 40 -7.87 20.34 3.37
C THR A 40 -7.11 19.60 4.47
N GLY A 41 -6.67 18.37 4.19
CA GLY A 41 -5.90 17.58 5.15
C GLY A 41 -5.62 16.19 4.66
N ARG A 42 -4.83 15.44 5.41
CA ARG A 42 -4.51 14.04 5.14
C ARG A 42 -5.67 13.15 5.56
N ASN A 43 -5.94 12.12 4.76
CA ASN A 43 -6.87 11.06 5.10
C ASN A 43 -6.14 9.70 5.07
N PRO A 44 -5.41 9.35 6.15
CA PRO A 44 -4.63 8.10 6.15
C PRO A 44 -5.46 6.84 5.96
N ASN A 45 -6.73 6.87 6.35
CA ASN A 45 -7.63 5.72 6.18
C ASN A 45 -8.02 5.48 4.72
N GLY A 46 -7.83 6.46 3.84
CA GLY A 46 -8.09 6.34 2.41
C GLY A 46 -6.85 6.03 1.58
N ASP A 47 -5.70 5.85 2.19
CA ASP A 47 -4.46 5.56 1.47
C ASP A 47 -4.58 4.24 0.71
N ARG A 48 -3.84 4.14 -0.39
CA ARG A 48 -3.75 2.95 -1.22
C ARG A 48 -2.30 2.52 -1.32
N VAL A 49 -2.08 1.23 -1.54
CA VAL A 49 -0.75 0.66 -1.69
C VAL A 49 -0.63 -0.08 -3.01
N ILE A 50 0.51 0.04 -3.65
CA ILE A 50 0.88 -0.77 -4.80
C ILE A 50 1.87 -1.82 -4.33
N ILE A 51 1.51 -3.08 -4.53
CA ILE A 51 2.28 -4.22 -4.09
C ILE A 51 2.89 -4.89 -5.32
N ARG A 52 4.18 -5.16 -5.28
CA ARG A 52 4.88 -5.79 -6.41
C ARG A 52 4.33 -7.19 -6.68
N GLY A 53 3.94 -7.44 -7.94
CA GLY A 53 3.42 -8.72 -8.37
C GLY A 53 2.00 -9.04 -7.93
N VAL A 54 1.30 -8.11 -7.30
CA VAL A 54 -0.06 -8.32 -6.79
C VAL A 54 -1.02 -7.34 -7.45
N ASN A 55 -2.25 -7.80 -7.67
CA ASN A 55 -3.32 -7.02 -8.30
C ASN A 55 -2.94 -6.52 -9.70
N ILE A 56 -2.31 -7.37 -10.48
CA ILE A 56 -1.92 -7.06 -11.84
C ILE A 56 -3.16 -7.07 -12.73
N ARG A 57 -3.33 -6.00 -13.50
CA ARG A 57 -4.40 -5.86 -14.48
C ARG A 57 -3.80 -5.44 -15.82
N LYS A 58 -4.44 -5.89 -16.88
CA LYS A 58 -4.05 -5.52 -18.24
C LYS A 58 -4.66 -4.19 -18.60
N LYS A 59 -3.82 -3.24 -18.97
CA LYS A 59 -4.26 -1.93 -19.42
C LYS A 59 -4.05 -1.80 -20.92
N HIS A 60 -5.08 -1.38 -21.63
CA HIS A 60 -4.99 -1.07 -23.04
C HIS A 60 -4.42 0.35 -23.20
N GLN A 61 -3.19 0.44 -23.72
CA GLN A 61 -2.52 1.72 -23.89
C GLN A 61 -2.64 2.22 -25.33
N ARG A 62 -3.06 3.48 -25.48
CA ARG A 62 -3.08 4.16 -26.77
C ARG A 62 -1.68 4.69 -27.13
N PRO A 63 -1.35 4.82 -28.45
CA PRO A 63 -0.07 5.40 -28.84
C PRO A 63 0.05 6.85 -28.34
N ILE A 64 1.23 7.19 -27.82
CA ILE A 64 1.49 8.52 -27.25
C ILE A 64 1.86 9.52 -28.35
N SER A 65 2.43 9.04 -29.46
CA SER A 65 2.80 9.90 -30.59
C SER A 65 2.83 9.09 -31.89
N GLN A 66 2.87 9.78 -33.04
CA GLN A 66 2.95 9.13 -34.34
C GLN A 66 4.23 8.32 -34.54
N THR A 67 5.29 8.62 -33.79
CA THR A 67 6.56 7.91 -33.85
C THR A 67 6.66 6.78 -32.81
N ARG A 68 5.83 6.79 -31.80
CA ARG A 68 5.73 5.71 -30.80
C ARG A 68 4.44 4.92 -31.04
N THR A 69 4.59 3.84 -31.75
CA THR A 69 3.47 2.95 -32.09
C THR A 69 3.24 1.84 -31.07
N GLN A 70 3.77 1.96 -29.87
CA GLN A 70 3.49 0.98 -28.83
C GLN A 70 2.03 1.08 -28.39
N THR A 71 1.20 0.39 -29.14
CA THR A 71 -0.15 0.05 -28.73
C THR A 71 -0.12 -1.36 -28.21
N GLY A 72 -0.80 -1.62 -27.12
CA GLY A 72 -0.90 -2.98 -26.66
C GLY A 72 -1.45 -3.09 -25.25
N ILE A 73 -1.53 -4.31 -24.79
CA ILE A 73 -1.97 -4.65 -23.44
C ILE A 73 -0.73 -4.68 -22.57
N ILE A 74 -0.68 -3.78 -21.59
CA ILE A 74 0.42 -3.68 -20.63
C ILE A 74 -0.07 -4.19 -19.30
N ASP A 75 0.71 -5.07 -18.68
CA ASP A 75 0.44 -5.50 -17.31
C ASP A 75 0.82 -4.37 -16.34
N MET A 76 -0.13 -3.94 -15.53
CA MET A 76 0.07 -2.91 -14.53
C MET A 76 -0.39 -3.39 -13.16
N GLU A 77 0.39 -3.04 -12.14
CA GLU A 77 0.01 -3.26 -10.76
C GLU A 77 -0.91 -2.13 -10.31
N LEU A 78 -2.16 -2.47 -9.98
CA LEU A 78 -3.15 -1.49 -9.53
C LEU A 78 -3.10 -1.30 -8.03
N PRO A 79 -3.41 -0.08 -7.53
CA PRO A 79 -3.46 0.18 -6.10
C PRO A 79 -4.53 -0.65 -5.40
N ILE A 80 -4.23 -1.05 -4.16
CA ILE A 80 -5.16 -1.72 -3.26
C ILE A 80 -5.40 -0.80 -2.07
N HIS A 81 -6.67 -0.68 -1.63
CA HIS A 81 -7.00 0.13 -0.47
C HIS A 81 -6.28 -0.42 0.77
N ILE A 82 -5.76 0.47 1.61
CA ILE A 82 -4.93 0.08 2.75
C ILE A 82 -5.67 -0.79 3.76
N SER A 83 -6.99 -0.68 3.85
CA SER A 83 -7.80 -1.53 4.72
C SER A 83 -7.85 -2.99 4.28
N ASN A 84 -7.49 -3.28 3.03
CA ASN A 84 -7.52 -4.61 2.45
C ASN A 84 -6.19 -5.36 2.61
N VAL A 85 -5.22 -4.78 3.29
CA VAL A 85 -3.90 -5.39 3.51
C VAL A 85 -3.51 -5.33 4.98
N MET A 86 -2.69 -6.29 5.40
CA MET A 86 -2.07 -6.32 6.72
C MET A 86 -0.57 -6.48 6.58
N LEU A 87 0.17 -5.85 7.49
CA LEU A 87 1.62 -5.97 7.53
C LEU A 87 2.01 -7.41 7.93
N VAL A 88 2.96 -7.98 7.22
CA VAL A 88 3.60 -9.23 7.63
C VAL A 88 4.76 -8.89 8.54
N CYS A 89 4.71 -9.33 9.79
CA CYS A 89 5.77 -9.09 10.76
C CYS A 89 7.04 -9.83 10.35
N PRO A 90 8.19 -9.16 10.24
CA PRO A 90 9.44 -9.83 9.88
C PRO A 90 9.93 -10.79 10.96
N SER A 91 9.51 -10.59 12.20
CA SER A 91 9.92 -11.45 13.32
C SER A 91 9.10 -12.72 13.44
N CYS A 92 7.76 -12.63 13.35
CA CYS A 92 6.89 -13.81 13.49
C CYS A 92 6.38 -14.37 12.15
N GLY A 93 6.56 -13.67 11.04
CA GLY A 93 6.16 -14.14 9.71
C GLY A 93 4.66 -14.17 9.44
N GLU A 94 3.86 -13.64 10.34
CA GLU A 94 2.40 -13.65 10.25
C GLU A 94 1.85 -12.29 9.86
N ALA A 95 0.69 -12.25 9.21
CA ALA A 95 -0.04 -11.01 8.97
C ALA A 95 -0.60 -10.52 10.31
N VAL A 96 -0.19 -9.31 10.72
CA VAL A 96 -0.47 -8.79 12.05
C VAL A 96 -0.96 -7.34 11.99
N ARG A 97 -1.59 -6.92 13.06
CA ARG A 97 -1.92 -5.51 13.25
C ARG A 97 -0.73 -4.78 13.85
N VAL A 98 -0.56 -3.54 13.43
CA VAL A 98 0.55 -2.69 13.86
C VAL A 98 0.08 -1.75 14.96
N GLY A 99 0.83 -1.69 16.06
CA GLY A 99 0.69 -0.66 17.07
C GLY A 99 1.81 0.37 16.95
N PHE A 100 1.59 1.51 17.58
CA PHE A 100 2.56 2.59 17.60
C PHE A 100 3.00 2.85 19.04
N SER A 101 4.31 2.90 19.25
CA SER A 101 4.90 3.24 20.55
C SER A 101 5.79 4.47 20.38
N THR A 102 5.69 5.40 21.33
CA THR A 102 6.56 6.57 21.35
C THR A 102 7.73 6.29 22.29
N GLN A 103 8.93 6.21 21.70
CA GLN A 103 10.17 6.10 22.47
C GLN A 103 11.12 7.20 22.00
N GLU A 104 11.76 7.88 22.93
CA GLU A 104 12.75 8.91 22.64
C GLU A 104 12.31 9.95 21.61
N GLU A 105 11.05 10.44 21.75
CA GLU A 105 10.42 11.41 20.84
C GLU A 105 10.10 10.87 19.43
N HIS A 106 10.37 9.60 19.15
CA HIS A 106 10.05 8.97 17.88
C HIS A 106 8.95 7.93 18.03
N LYS A 107 7.99 7.94 17.09
CA LYS A 107 7.00 6.87 16.99
C LYS A 107 7.61 5.71 16.22
N LYS A 108 7.55 4.53 16.82
CA LYS A 108 7.98 3.28 16.18
C LYS A 108 6.81 2.34 16.07
N ARG A 109 6.79 1.58 14.99
CA ARG A 109 5.80 0.53 14.80
C ARG A 109 6.23 -0.73 15.52
N TYR A 110 5.27 -1.43 16.11
CA TYR A 110 5.52 -2.73 16.71
C TYR A 110 4.43 -3.72 16.33
N CYS A 111 4.78 -5.01 16.34
CA CYS A 111 3.84 -6.09 16.10
C CYS A 111 2.98 -6.31 17.35
N LYS A 112 1.66 -6.24 17.24
CA LYS A 112 0.76 -6.48 18.38
C LYS A 112 0.70 -7.94 18.80
N ARG A 113 1.22 -8.86 17.98
CA ARG A 113 1.23 -10.28 18.27
C ARG A 113 2.46 -10.72 19.05
N CYS A 114 3.64 -10.32 18.61
CA CYS A 114 4.91 -10.72 19.23
C CYS A 114 5.62 -9.59 19.99
N ASP A 115 5.07 -8.38 19.97
CA ASP A 115 5.58 -7.17 20.64
C ASP A 115 6.97 -6.72 20.14
N GLU A 116 7.46 -7.29 19.06
CA GLU A 116 8.72 -6.87 18.47
C GLU A 116 8.54 -5.58 17.64
N PHE A 117 9.56 -4.72 17.70
CA PHE A 117 9.58 -3.51 16.88
C PHE A 117 9.81 -3.85 15.41
N ILE A 118 9.06 -3.19 14.55
CA ILE A 118 9.19 -3.34 13.09
C ILE A 118 10.18 -2.33 12.54
N ASP A 119 10.20 -1.14 13.10
CA ASP A 119 11.11 -0.06 12.73
C ASP A 119 12.40 -0.09 13.55
#